data_8e4f6edf9d4b0a90f8e94173cfbfc41c
#
_entry.id   8e4f6edf9d4b0a90f8e94173cfbfc41c
#
_cell.length_a   1.000
_cell.length_b   1.000
_cell.length_c   1.000
_cell.angle_alpha   90.00
_cell.angle_beta   90.00
_cell.angle_gamma   90.00
#
_symmetry.space_group_name_H-M   'P 1'
#
loop_
_entity.id
_entity.type
_entity.pdbx_description
1 polymer ?
#
loop_
_entity_poly.entity_id
_entity_poly.type
_entity_poly.pdbx_seq_one_letter_code
_entity_poly.pdbx_strand_id
1 'polypeptide(L)'
;DAVVWHGNSWHGSFPRQIPGIRMNLAVFFARHFVVPQELHRNSVPQEILDRNANNARFHRLLGSKQAYGWQSEGPNYEIMAEGPKGLYD
;
A
#
# COMPACT_ATOMS: atom_id res chain seq x y z
N ASP A 1 -5.15 -20.03 -4.55
CA ASP A 1 -6.40 -19.26 -4.67
C ASP A 1 -6.19 -17.87 -4.10
N ALA A 2 -6.91 -16.87 -4.60
CA ALA A 2 -6.93 -15.51 -4.10
C ALA A 2 -8.38 -15.09 -3.82
N VAL A 3 -8.56 -14.34 -2.75
CA VAL A 3 -9.86 -13.77 -2.37
C VAL A 3 -9.69 -12.27 -2.22
N VAL A 4 -10.59 -11.50 -2.80
CA VAL A 4 -10.64 -10.04 -2.66
C VAL A 4 -11.97 -9.67 -2.03
N TRP A 5 -11.93 -8.82 -1.01
CA TRP A 5 -13.15 -8.34 -0.36
C TRP A 5 -13.02 -6.86 0.04
N HIS A 6 -14.14 -6.21 0.22
CA HIS A 6 -14.18 -4.87 0.78
C HIS A 6 -13.94 -4.94 2.29
N GLY A 7 -13.17 -4.00 2.83
CA GLY A 7 -12.79 -4.02 4.25
C GLY A 7 -13.98 -4.03 5.24
N ASN A 8 -15.12 -3.48 4.84
CA ASN A 8 -16.35 -3.47 5.64
C ASN A 8 -17.19 -4.76 5.48
N SER A 9 -16.77 -5.70 4.64
CA SER A 9 -17.45 -6.99 4.53
C SER A 9 -17.19 -7.83 5.77
N TRP A 10 -18.20 -8.56 6.21
CA TRP A 10 -18.02 -9.54 7.26
C TRP A 10 -17.07 -10.62 6.79
N HIS A 11 -15.98 -10.78 7.48
CA HIS A 11 -14.94 -11.75 7.14
C HIS A 11 -14.31 -12.32 8.41
N GLY A 12 -13.71 -13.47 8.28
CA GLY A 12 -13.02 -14.12 9.37
C GLY A 12 -12.25 -15.36 8.90
N SER A 13 -11.54 -15.96 9.82
CA SER A 13 -10.80 -17.19 9.59
C SER A 13 -11.34 -18.31 10.43
N PHE A 14 -11.58 -19.46 9.81
CA PHE A 14 -11.86 -20.69 10.52
C PHE A 14 -10.57 -21.37 10.97
N PRO A 15 -10.60 -22.05 12.13
CA PRO A 15 -9.46 -22.83 12.55
C PRO A 15 -9.17 -23.95 11.53
N ARG A 16 -7.90 -24.25 11.40
CA ARG A 16 -7.46 -25.33 10.51
C ARG A 16 -7.88 -26.69 11.11
N GLN A 17 -8.49 -27.53 10.28
CA GLN A 17 -8.99 -28.84 10.68
C GLN A 17 -8.01 -29.99 10.39
N ILE A 18 -6.97 -29.73 9.58
CA ILE A 18 -6.00 -30.74 9.18
C ILE A 18 -4.58 -30.31 9.62
N PRO A 19 -3.66 -31.25 9.87
CA PRO A 19 -2.28 -30.95 10.20
C PRO A 19 -1.56 -30.14 9.11
N GLY A 20 -0.51 -29.44 9.50
CA GLY A 20 0.35 -28.69 8.60
C GLY A 20 0.22 -27.17 8.75
N ILE A 21 0.86 -26.43 7.87
CA ILE A 21 0.90 -24.95 7.85
C ILE A 21 -0.10 -24.42 6.81
N ARG A 22 -0.85 -23.38 7.18
CA ARG A 22 -1.60 -22.54 6.26
C ARG A 22 -0.94 -21.16 6.24
N MET A 23 -0.46 -20.77 5.09
CA MET A 23 0.14 -19.47 4.88
C MET A 23 -0.82 -18.58 4.09
N ASN A 24 -1.08 -17.39 4.61
CA ASN A 24 -1.86 -16.37 3.92
C ASN A 24 -0.99 -15.14 3.71
N LEU A 25 -1.00 -14.59 2.51
CA LEU A 25 -0.47 -13.27 2.24
C LEU A 25 -1.65 -12.30 2.19
N ALA A 26 -1.75 -11.42 3.17
CA ALA A 26 -2.75 -10.36 3.21
C ALA A 26 -2.16 -9.08 2.63
N VAL A 27 -2.82 -8.52 1.63
CA VAL A 27 -2.43 -7.26 0.99
C VAL A 27 -3.59 -6.29 1.09
N PHE A 28 -3.33 -5.12 1.63
CA PHE A 28 -4.32 -4.06 1.79
C PHE A 28 -4.09 -2.96 0.75
N PHE A 29 -5.12 -2.62 0.00
CA PHE A 29 -5.12 -1.51 -0.93
C PHE A 29 -6.05 -0.42 -0.43
N ALA A 30 -5.56 0.80 -0.37
CA ALA A 30 -6.33 1.96 0.00
C ALA A 30 -6.28 3.04 -1.07
N ARG A 31 -7.19 4.00 -0.99
CA ARG A 31 -7.12 5.18 -1.84
C ARG A 31 -5.89 6.03 -1.48
N HIS A 32 -5.38 6.79 -2.43
CA HIS A 32 -4.13 7.56 -2.29
C HIS A 32 -4.14 8.59 -1.14
N PHE A 33 -5.30 9.03 -0.70
CA PHE A 33 -5.43 9.96 0.44
C PHE A 33 -5.44 9.25 1.81
N VAL A 34 -5.44 7.94 1.82
CA VAL A 34 -5.34 7.16 3.07
C VAL A 34 -3.88 6.89 3.35
N VAL A 35 -3.38 7.45 4.44
CA VAL A 35 -2.00 7.19 4.88
C VAL A 35 -1.88 5.74 5.31
N PRO A 36 -0.91 4.98 4.78
CA PRO A 36 -0.71 3.59 5.17
C PRO A 36 -0.28 3.47 6.63
N GLN A 37 -0.58 2.35 7.25
CA GLN A 37 -0.15 2.05 8.61
C GLN A 37 1.35 1.78 8.70
N GLU A 38 1.95 1.35 7.60
CA GLU A 38 3.37 1.01 7.49
C GLU A 38 4.10 1.95 6.53
N LEU A 39 5.29 2.35 6.90
CA LEU A 39 6.13 3.18 6.04
C LEU A 39 6.88 2.29 5.02
N HIS A 40 6.15 1.77 4.04
CA HIS A 40 6.65 0.79 3.08
C HIS A 40 7.87 1.27 2.30
N ARG A 41 7.96 2.56 1.98
CA ARG A 41 9.11 3.15 1.27
C ARG A 41 10.45 2.93 1.99
N ASN A 42 10.43 2.79 3.33
CA ASN A 42 11.63 2.59 4.13
C ASN A 42 11.92 1.10 4.39
N SER A 43 10.94 0.22 4.19
CA SER A 43 11.08 -1.22 4.43
C SER A 43 11.43 -2.02 3.17
N VAL A 44 11.28 -1.43 2.00
CA VAL A 44 11.62 -2.09 0.73
C VAL A 44 13.14 -1.98 0.49
N PRO A 45 13.83 -3.09 0.19
CA PRO A 45 15.25 -3.06 -0.14
C PRO A 45 15.57 -2.15 -1.31
N GLN A 46 16.69 -1.41 -1.21
CA GLN A 46 17.10 -0.45 -2.24
C GLN A 46 17.21 -1.08 -3.63
N GLU A 47 17.70 -2.30 -3.71
CA GLU A 47 17.78 -3.06 -4.97
C GLU A 47 16.41 -3.19 -5.68
N ILE A 48 15.34 -3.37 -4.92
CA ILE A 48 13.99 -3.45 -5.47
C ILE A 48 13.51 -2.08 -5.94
N LEU A 49 13.81 -1.03 -5.19
CA LEU A 49 13.49 0.35 -5.58
C LEU A 49 14.20 0.72 -6.90
N ASP A 50 15.49 0.42 -7.01
CA ASP A 50 16.30 0.71 -8.20
C ASP A 50 15.78 -0.04 -9.44
N ARG A 51 15.46 -1.32 -9.27
CA ARG A 51 14.87 -2.15 -10.34
C ARG A 51 13.54 -1.59 -10.85
N ASN A 52 12.80 -0.90 -9.99
CA ASN A 52 11.51 -0.32 -10.30
C ASN A 52 11.52 1.21 -10.41
N ALA A 53 12.69 1.83 -10.57
CA ALA A 53 12.85 3.29 -10.57
C ALA A 53 11.91 4.00 -11.56
N ASN A 54 11.66 3.40 -12.72
CA ASN A 54 10.79 3.94 -13.77
C ASN A 54 9.35 3.40 -13.71
N ASN A 55 8.99 2.62 -12.68
CA ASN A 55 7.66 2.05 -12.53
C ASN A 55 6.79 2.96 -11.65
N ALA A 56 6.09 3.91 -12.25
CA ALA A 56 5.23 4.85 -11.53
C ALA A 56 4.13 4.16 -10.70
N ARG A 57 3.59 3.03 -11.18
CA ARG A 57 2.58 2.26 -10.46
C ARG A 57 3.14 1.63 -9.18
N PHE A 58 4.34 1.09 -9.26
CA PHE A 58 5.05 0.53 -8.10
C PHE A 58 5.25 1.60 -7.02
N HIS A 59 5.78 2.77 -7.38
CA HIS A 59 5.98 3.86 -6.44
C HIS A 59 4.69 4.39 -5.85
N ARG A 60 3.61 4.42 -6.62
CA ARG A 60 2.29 4.80 -6.14
C ARG A 60 1.76 3.80 -5.10
N LEU A 61 1.92 2.50 -5.34
CA LEU A 61 1.52 1.46 -4.39
C LEU A 61 2.32 1.49 -3.09
N LEU A 62 3.58 1.89 -3.14
CA LEU A 62 4.42 2.08 -1.95
C LEU A 62 4.11 3.36 -1.16
N GLY A 63 3.25 4.23 -1.67
CA GLY A 63 2.99 5.52 -1.05
C GLY A 63 4.13 6.54 -1.19
N SER A 64 5.04 6.37 -2.16
CA SER A 64 6.19 7.26 -2.34
C SER A 64 5.80 8.68 -2.75
N LYS A 65 4.60 8.89 -3.24
CA LYS A 65 4.04 10.17 -3.64
C LYS A 65 2.78 10.54 -2.85
N GLN A 66 2.80 10.32 -1.57
CA GLN A 66 1.71 10.75 -0.70
C GLN A 66 1.81 12.25 -0.40
N ALA A 67 0.69 12.94 -0.59
CA ALA A 67 0.59 14.37 -0.28
C ALA A 67 0.57 14.65 1.23
N TYR A 68 0.14 13.66 2.01
CA TYR A 68 0.10 13.75 3.47
C TYR A 68 1.25 12.96 4.06
N GLY A 69 1.96 13.57 5.00
CA GLY A 69 3.06 12.92 5.68
C GLY A 69 2.62 11.76 6.56
N TRP A 70 3.53 10.87 6.83
CA TRP A 70 3.30 9.74 7.71
C TRP A 70 3.50 10.15 9.18
N GLN A 71 2.52 9.86 10.03
CA GLN A 71 2.52 10.24 11.46
C GLN A 71 2.75 11.75 11.67
N SER A 72 3.90 12.12 12.25
CA SER A 72 4.27 13.51 12.58
C SER A 72 4.92 14.27 11.42
N GLU A 73 5.15 13.63 10.29
CA GLU A 73 5.63 14.32 9.09
C GLU A 73 4.57 15.32 8.61
N GLY A 74 4.77 16.49 8.34
CA GLY A 74 3.77 17.43 7.81
C GLY A 74 3.37 17.10 6.37
N PRO A 75 2.44 17.86 5.78
CA PRO A 75 2.05 17.70 4.39
C PRO A 75 3.23 17.99 3.45
N ASN A 76 3.31 17.26 2.35
CA ASN A 76 4.27 17.52 1.29
C ASN A 76 3.68 18.50 0.28
N TYR A 77 4.02 19.76 0.42
CA TYR A 77 3.48 20.84 -0.42
C TYR A 77 3.90 20.73 -1.90
N GLU A 78 5.05 20.15 -2.19
CA GLU A 78 5.48 19.94 -3.58
C GLU A 78 4.59 18.92 -4.28
N ILE A 79 4.31 17.79 -3.62
CA ILE A 79 3.39 16.76 -4.14
C ILE A 79 1.97 17.33 -4.25
N MET A 80 1.53 18.13 -3.27
CA MET A 80 0.22 18.76 -3.32
C MET A 80 0.10 19.74 -4.49
N ALA A 81 1.16 20.47 -4.80
CA ALA A 81 1.19 21.42 -5.91
C ALA A 81 1.16 20.73 -7.29
N GLU A 82 1.61 19.47 -7.39
CA GLU A 82 1.46 18.68 -8.61
C GLU A 82 -0.04 18.44 -8.98
N GLY A 83 -0.93 18.68 -8.03
CA GLY A 83 -2.39 18.51 -8.18
C GLY A 83 -2.82 17.05 -8.29
N PRO A 84 -4.09 16.77 -8.08
CA PRO A 84 -4.64 15.47 -8.37
C PRO A 84 -4.63 15.27 -9.88
N LYS A 85 -3.67 14.54 -10.39
CA LYS A 85 -3.85 13.88 -11.68
C LYS A 85 -5.01 12.93 -11.46
N GLY A 86 -6.00 12.99 -12.31
CA GLY A 86 -7.35 12.46 -12.12
C GLY A 86 -7.43 11.05 -11.55
N LEU A 87 -8.59 10.69 -11.12
CA LEU A 87 -8.91 9.40 -10.47
C LEU A 87 -8.45 8.16 -11.26
N TYR A 88 -8.02 8.33 -12.50
CA TYR A 88 -7.73 7.26 -13.45
C TYR A 88 -6.33 7.33 -14.10
N ASP A 89 -5.51 8.25 -13.66
CA ASP A 89 -4.13 8.37 -14.14
C ASP A 89 -3.18 7.38 -13.46
#